data_e427ba9e8ed4db96f6a6024f4767152f
#
_entry.id   e427ba9e8ed4db96f6a6024f4767152f
#
_cell.length_a   1.000
_cell.length_b   1.000
_cell.length_c   1.000
_cell.angle_alpha   90.00
_cell.angle_beta   90.00
_cell.angle_gamma   90.00
#
_symmetry.space_group_name_H-M   'P 1'
#
loop_
_entity.id
_entity.type
_entity.pdbx_description
1 polymer ?
#
loop_
_entity_poly.entity_id
_entity_poly.type
_entity_poly.pdbx_seq_one_letter_code
_entity_poly.pdbx_strand_id
1 'polypeptide(L)'
;VLSLVAYEAGVQLKKRIDFILFNPLLLAIAITMVVLLACHVDYDTYYEGAKYLSYLLTPATVCLAIPLYQQMELLKGNWKAIVVGICTGVLTSLTSVLVFSLVAGLNHKQYVTMLPKSITTAIGMGVSEELGGYVTITVAVIVITGLFGNMIADTICKVFRIEEPIAKGIAIG
;
A
#
# COMPACT_ATOMS: atom_id res chain seq x y z
N VAL A 1 -5.59 16.94 -12.69
CA VAL A 1 -5.21 16.62 -14.08
C VAL A 1 -3.80 16.01 -14.14
N LEU A 2 -2.77 16.65 -13.53
CA LEU A 2 -1.37 16.18 -13.57
C LEU A 2 -1.24 14.70 -13.15
N SER A 3 -1.82 14.30 -12.01
CA SER A 3 -1.75 12.92 -11.50
C SER A 3 -2.35 11.89 -12.46
N LEU A 4 -3.46 12.25 -13.13
CA LEU A 4 -4.11 11.36 -14.10
C LEU A 4 -3.26 11.20 -15.36
N VAL A 5 -2.70 12.29 -15.86
CA VAL A 5 -1.79 12.26 -17.02
C VAL A 5 -0.52 11.49 -16.70
N ALA A 6 0.05 11.70 -15.53
CA ALA A 6 1.23 10.98 -15.07
C ALA A 6 0.96 9.47 -14.93
N TYR A 7 -0.22 9.08 -14.45
CA TYR A 7 -0.62 7.68 -14.35
C TYR A 7 -0.81 7.05 -15.73
N GLU A 8 -1.48 7.73 -16.65
CA GLU A 8 -1.67 7.26 -18.03
C GLU A 8 -0.32 7.10 -18.76
N ALA A 9 0.60 8.06 -18.58
CA ALA A 9 1.95 7.93 -19.10
C ALA A 9 2.67 6.71 -18.51
N GLY A 10 2.52 6.45 -17.21
CA GLY A 10 3.07 5.27 -16.54
C GLY A 10 2.49 3.96 -17.10
N VAL A 11 1.19 3.91 -17.37
CA VAL A 11 0.52 2.75 -17.98
C VAL A 11 1.03 2.50 -19.40
N GLN A 12 1.17 3.56 -20.20
CA GLN A 12 1.69 3.43 -21.56
C GLN A 12 3.14 2.98 -21.60
N LEU A 13 3.96 3.48 -20.65
CA LEU A 13 5.37 3.08 -20.53
C LEU A 13 5.49 1.61 -20.14
N LYS A 14 4.67 1.14 -19.18
CA LYS A 14 4.62 -0.27 -18.78
C LYS A 14 4.26 -1.19 -19.95
N LYS A 15 3.34 -0.78 -20.83
CA LYS A 15 2.97 -1.55 -22.03
C LYS A 15 4.13 -1.71 -23.02
N ARG A 16 5.10 -0.78 -23.02
CA ARG A 16 6.27 -0.83 -23.91
C ARG A 16 7.45 -1.58 -23.31
N ILE A 17 7.60 -1.50 -21.99
CA ILE A 17 8.75 -2.04 -21.25
C ILE A 17 8.18 -2.91 -20.15
N ASP A 18 8.13 -4.23 -20.39
CA ASP A 18 7.60 -5.21 -19.42
C ASP A 18 8.63 -5.55 -18.34
N PHE A 19 9.09 -4.51 -17.64
CA PHE A 19 10.03 -4.64 -16.54
C PHE A 19 9.33 -4.43 -15.19
N ILE A 20 9.64 -5.27 -14.22
CA ILE A 20 8.99 -5.33 -12.90
C ILE A 20 9.02 -3.98 -12.15
N LEU A 21 10.09 -3.18 -12.32
CA LEU A 21 10.20 -1.86 -11.71
C LEU A 21 9.28 -0.79 -12.31
N PHE A 22 8.76 -1.00 -13.51
CA PHE A 22 7.86 -0.04 -14.17
C PHE A 22 6.41 -0.22 -13.72
N ASN A 23 6.19 -0.19 -12.39
CA ASN A 23 4.84 -0.10 -11.85
C ASN A 23 4.24 1.28 -12.21
N PRO A 24 3.06 1.34 -12.87
CA PRO A 24 2.43 2.60 -13.29
C PRO A 24 2.24 3.59 -12.13
N LEU A 25 1.94 3.08 -10.94
CA LEU A 25 1.77 3.91 -9.74
C LEU A 25 3.09 4.56 -9.32
N LEU A 26 4.18 3.81 -9.30
CA LEU A 26 5.52 4.33 -8.98
C LEU A 26 5.95 5.40 -9.98
N LEU A 27 5.75 5.11 -11.27
CA LEU A 27 6.06 6.08 -12.33
C LEU A 27 5.21 7.35 -12.20
N ALA A 28 3.91 7.21 -11.92
CA ALA A 28 3.02 8.35 -11.72
C ALA A 28 3.48 9.23 -10.55
N ILE A 29 3.86 8.62 -9.42
CA ILE A 29 4.38 9.34 -8.26
C ILE A 29 5.68 10.06 -8.63
N ALA A 30 6.64 9.36 -9.25
CA ALA A 30 7.93 9.94 -9.64
C ALA A 30 7.76 11.10 -10.63
N ILE A 31 6.95 10.91 -11.67
CA ILE A 31 6.66 11.97 -12.67
C ILE A 31 6.01 13.19 -11.99
N THR A 32 5.00 12.97 -11.13
CA THR A 32 4.32 14.05 -10.42
C THR A 32 5.30 14.81 -9.54
N MET A 33 6.15 14.12 -8.77
CA MET A 33 7.17 14.74 -7.92
C MET A 33 8.17 15.57 -8.75
N VAL A 34 8.68 15.01 -9.84
CA VAL A 34 9.64 15.72 -10.71
C VAL A 34 9.01 16.97 -11.31
N VAL A 35 7.76 16.90 -11.78
CA VAL A 35 7.08 18.06 -12.36
C VAL A 35 6.84 19.14 -11.32
N LEU A 36 6.38 18.79 -10.10
CA LEU A 36 6.16 19.75 -9.03
C LEU A 36 7.48 20.45 -8.63
N LEU A 37 8.56 19.70 -8.51
CA LEU A 37 9.89 20.26 -8.19
C LEU A 37 10.42 21.16 -9.32
N ALA A 38 10.29 20.73 -10.57
CA ALA A 38 10.75 21.50 -11.73
C ALA A 38 9.98 22.80 -11.94
N CYS A 39 8.67 22.77 -11.66
CA CYS A 39 7.80 23.96 -11.77
C CYS A 39 7.78 24.82 -10.49
N HIS A 40 8.50 24.42 -9.44
CA HIS A 40 8.49 25.10 -8.13
C HIS A 40 7.06 25.32 -7.59
N VAL A 41 6.18 24.33 -7.79
CA VAL A 41 4.79 24.39 -7.32
C VAL A 41 4.74 23.88 -5.90
N ASP A 42 4.22 24.70 -4.98
CA ASP A 42 4.00 24.31 -3.59
C ASP A 42 2.96 23.18 -3.49
N TYR A 43 3.17 22.32 -2.50
CA TYR A 43 2.28 21.19 -2.21
C TYR A 43 0.84 21.65 -1.98
N ASP A 44 0.62 22.73 -1.26
CA ASP A 44 -0.71 23.26 -0.96
C ASP A 44 -1.47 23.66 -2.23
N THR A 45 -0.80 24.34 -3.17
CA THR A 45 -1.35 24.68 -4.48
C THR A 45 -1.72 23.44 -5.30
N TYR A 46 -0.87 22.42 -5.28
CA TYR A 46 -1.16 21.14 -5.93
C TYR A 46 -2.34 20.43 -5.26
N TYR A 47 -2.39 20.44 -3.92
CA TYR A 47 -3.41 19.76 -3.14
C TYR A 47 -4.81 20.36 -3.34
N GLU A 48 -4.92 21.66 -3.51
CA GLU A 48 -6.22 22.31 -3.84
C GLU A 48 -6.87 21.73 -5.10
N GLY A 49 -6.07 21.44 -6.13
CA GLY A 49 -6.55 20.76 -7.34
C GLY A 49 -6.74 19.26 -7.17
N ALA A 50 -5.94 18.62 -6.31
CA ALA A 50 -5.95 17.17 -6.08
C ALA A 50 -7.04 16.71 -5.10
N LYS A 51 -7.55 17.60 -4.24
CA LYS A 51 -8.58 17.29 -3.23
C LYS A 51 -9.85 16.65 -3.81
N TYR A 52 -10.20 16.97 -5.06
CA TYR A 52 -11.34 16.34 -5.74
C TYR A 52 -11.14 14.84 -5.96
N LEU A 53 -9.89 14.39 -6.17
CA LEU A 53 -9.57 12.96 -6.25
C LEU A 53 -9.71 12.30 -4.88
N SER A 54 -9.38 13.03 -3.80
CA SER A 54 -9.56 12.53 -2.43
C SER A 54 -11.04 12.32 -2.08
N TYR A 55 -11.95 13.13 -2.59
CA TYR A 55 -13.40 12.89 -2.41
C TYR A 55 -13.89 11.61 -3.08
N LEU A 56 -13.25 11.17 -4.16
CA LEU A 56 -13.57 9.90 -4.82
C LEU A 56 -13.06 8.68 -4.06
N LEU A 57 -12.17 8.85 -3.09
CA LEU A 57 -11.62 7.75 -2.31
C LEU A 57 -12.70 7.00 -1.52
N THR A 58 -13.61 7.74 -0.86
CA THR A 58 -14.70 7.14 -0.08
C THR A 58 -15.65 6.31 -0.95
N PRO A 59 -16.25 6.83 -2.04
CA PRO A 59 -17.11 6.02 -2.90
C PRO A 59 -16.35 4.87 -3.58
N ALA A 60 -15.08 5.06 -3.95
CA ALA A 60 -14.25 3.98 -4.49
C ALA A 60 -14.07 2.84 -3.47
N THR A 61 -13.81 3.17 -2.21
CA THR A 61 -13.68 2.19 -1.13
C THR A 61 -15.00 1.42 -0.90
N VAL A 62 -16.14 2.12 -0.95
CA VAL A 62 -17.47 1.47 -0.85
C VAL A 62 -17.71 0.53 -2.03
N CYS A 63 -17.29 0.91 -3.24
CA CYS A 63 -17.40 0.03 -4.42
C CYS A 63 -16.63 -1.29 -4.27
N LEU A 64 -15.56 -1.34 -3.48
CA LEU A 64 -14.84 -2.58 -3.19
C LEU A 64 -15.69 -3.61 -2.40
N ALA A 65 -16.77 -3.19 -1.76
CA ALA A 65 -17.72 -4.10 -1.12
C ALA A 65 -18.48 -4.98 -2.13
N ILE A 66 -18.65 -4.52 -3.37
CA ILE A 66 -19.39 -5.25 -4.42
C ILE A 66 -18.72 -6.58 -4.75
N PRO A 67 -17.44 -6.64 -5.17
CA PRO A 67 -16.77 -7.91 -5.43
C PRO A 67 -16.67 -8.79 -4.17
N LEU A 68 -16.51 -8.20 -2.99
CA LEU A 68 -16.52 -8.94 -1.73
C LEU A 68 -17.88 -9.64 -1.50
N TYR A 69 -18.97 -8.93 -1.75
CA TYR A 69 -20.33 -9.48 -1.65
C TYR A 69 -20.56 -10.61 -2.67
N GLN A 70 -20.09 -10.45 -3.90
CA GLN A 70 -20.18 -11.46 -4.94
C GLN A 70 -19.45 -12.77 -4.58
N GLN A 71 -18.39 -12.67 -3.77
CA GLN A 71 -17.59 -13.82 -3.30
C GLN A 71 -17.98 -14.29 -1.88
N MET A 72 -19.15 -13.86 -1.37
CA MET A 72 -19.58 -14.14 0.00
C MET A 72 -19.67 -15.64 0.30
N GLU A 73 -20.05 -16.47 -0.66
CA GLU A 73 -20.12 -17.92 -0.48
C GLU A 73 -18.74 -18.54 -0.26
N LEU A 74 -17.74 -18.09 -1.05
CA LEU A 74 -16.35 -18.52 -0.86
C LEU A 74 -15.80 -18.06 0.48
N LEU A 75 -16.14 -16.84 0.89
CA LEU A 75 -15.74 -16.28 2.19
C LEU A 75 -16.33 -17.12 3.34
N LYS A 76 -17.63 -17.43 3.28
CA LYS A 76 -18.30 -18.25 4.30
C LYS A 76 -17.79 -19.69 4.35
N GLY A 77 -17.46 -20.29 3.19
CA GLY A 77 -16.90 -21.63 3.12
C GLY A 77 -15.51 -21.75 3.73
N ASN A 78 -14.71 -20.69 3.64
CA ASN A 78 -13.29 -20.68 4.05
C ASN A 78 -12.99 -19.76 5.23
N TRP A 79 -14.00 -19.30 5.98
CA TRP A 79 -13.84 -18.27 7.01
C TRP A 79 -12.76 -18.59 8.06
N LYS A 80 -12.65 -19.88 8.47
CA LYS A 80 -11.65 -20.32 9.45
C LYS A 80 -10.22 -20.12 8.92
N ALA A 81 -9.98 -20.54 7.69
CA ALA A 81 -8.68 -20.38 7.05
C ALA A 81 -8.32 -18.88 6.88
N ILE A 82 -9.31 -18.08 6.48
CA ILE A 82 -9.15 -16.63 6.30
C ILE A 82 -8.81 -15.96 7.64
N VAL A 83 -9.56 -16.23 8.70
CA VAL A 83 -9.32 -15.63 10.02
C VAL A 83 -7.95 -16.05 10.57
N VAL A 84 -7.60 -17.33 10.49
CA VAL A 84 -6.29 -17.82 10.93
C VAL A 84 -5.16 -17.19 10.10
N GLY A 85 -5.32 -17.10 8.79
CA GLY A 85 -4.35 -16.47 7.89
C GLY A 85 -4.12 -15.00 8.24
N ILE A 86 -5.20 -14.23 8.41
CA ILE A 86 -5.12 -12.81 8.78
C ILE A 86 -4.47 -12.65 10.17
N CYS A 87 -4.89 -13.40 11.18
CA CYS A 87 -4.31 -13.32 12.52
C CYS A 87 -2.82 -13.66 12.50
N THR A 88 -2.43 -14.71 11.78
CA THR A 88 -1.02 -15.10 11.64
C THR A 88 -0.22 -14.02 10.91
N GLY A 89 -0.77 -13.46 9.84
CA GLY A 89 -0.14 -12.36 9.08
C GLY A 89 0.08 -11.12 9.95
N VAL A 90 -0.93 -10.71 10.71
CA VAL A 90 -0.84 -9.57 11.63
C VAL A 90 0.22 -9.82 12.70
N LEU A 91 0.18 -10.97 13.38
CA LEU A 91 1.16 -11.32 14.42
C LEU A 91 2.58 -11.34 13.85
N THR A 92 2.77 -11.94 12.68
CA THR A 92 4.08 -11.99 12.01
C THR A 92 4.56 -10.59 11.63
N SER A 93 3.69 -9.74 11.10
CA SER A 93 4.02 -8.36 10.75
C SER A 93 4.44 -7.56 11.97
N LEU A 94 3.65 -7.57 13.04
CA LEU A 94 3.96 -6.86 14.28
C LEU A 94 5.26 -7.36 14.93
N THR A 95 5.43 -8.69 14.99
CA THR A 95 6.64 -9.30 15.54
C THR A 95 7.88 -8.95 14.71
N SER A 96 7.78 -8.97 13.38
CA SER A 96 8.89 -8.62 12.50
C SER A 96 9.31 -7.15 12.65
N VAL A 97 8.35 -6.23 12.78
CA VAL A 97 8.65 -4.80 13.02
C VAL A 97 9.30 -4.62 14.39
N LEU A 98 8.79 -5.32 15.41
CA LEU A 98 9.39 -5.26 16.77
C LEU A 98 10.83 -5.78 16.77
N VAL A 99 11.06 -6.97 16.21
CA VAL A 99 12.41 -7.57 16.14
C VAL A 99 13.36 -6.66 15.35
N PHE A 100 12.93 -6.17 14.20
CA PHE A 100 13.73 -5.23 13.41
C PHE A 100 14.06 -3.95 14.20
N SER A 101 13.09 -3.40 14.90
CA SER A 101 13.26 -2.20 15.72
C SER A 101 14.28 -2.41 16.86
N LEU A 102 14.22 -3.57 17.52
CA LEU A 102 15.17 -3.93 18.57
C LEU A 102 16.59 -4.12 18.02
N VAL A 103 16.73 -4.84 16.90
CA VAL A 103 18.04 -5.08 16.27
C VAL A 103 18.66 -3.79 15.74
N ALA A 104 17.85 -2.91 15.16
CA ALA A 104 18.31 -1.62 14.63
C ALA A 104 18.48 -0.54 15.73
N GLY A 105 18.13 -0.82 16.97
CA GLY A 105 18.25 0.13 18.07
C GLY A 105 17.32 1.35 17.92
N LEU A 106 16.15 1.18 17.27
CA LEU A 106 15.21 2.26 17.05
C LEU A 106 14.57 2.70 18.38
N ASN A 107 14.38 4.02 18.55
CA ASN A 107 13.65 4.53 19.69
C ASN A 107 12.13 4.29 19.52
N HIS A 108 11.38 4.48 20.60
CA HIS A 108 9.92 4.24 20.61
C HIS A 108 9.21 5.01 19.50
N LYS A 109 9.56 6.26 19.26
CA LYS A 109 8.92 7.10 18.25
C LYS A 109 9.16 6.58 16.81
N GLN A 110 10.36 6.08 16.54
CA GLN A 110 10.69 5.45 15.25
C GLN A 110 9.97 4.11 15.09
N TYR A 111 9.87 3.31 16.17
CA TYR A 111 9.13 2.06 16.17
C TYR A 111 7.66 2.26 15.80
N VAL A 112 6.96 3.18 16.48
CA VAL A 112 5.53 3.45 16.21
C VAL A 112 5.29 4.05 14.82
N THR A 113 6.29 4.75 14.28
CA THR A 113 6.27 5.24 12.89
C THR A 113 6.24 4.10 11.87
N MET A 114 6.95 3.00 12.14
CA MET A 114 7.02 1.84 11.25
C MET A 114 5.92 0.81 11.48
N LEU A 115 5.26 0.87 12.63
CA LEU A 115 4.25 -0.10 13.03
C LEU A 115 3.12 -0.28 11.99
N PRO A 116 2.51 0.80 11.46
CA PRO A 116 1.41 0.71 10.51
C PRO A 116 1.85 0.51 9.04
N LYS A 117 3.05 -0.01 8.79
CA LYS A 117 3.61 -0.16 7.43
C LYS A 117 2.80 -1.01 6.46
N SER A 118 1.93 -1.87 6.96
CA SER A 118 1.19 -2.87 6.18
C SER A 118 -0.33 -2.63 6.18
N ILE A 119 -0.75 -1.40 6.43
CA ILE A 119 -2.18 -1.02 6.37
C ILE A 119 -2.39 0.11 5.37
N THR A 120 -3.66 0.47 5.12
CA THR A 120 -4.02 1.59 4.23
C THR A 120 -3.42 2.89 4.72
N THR A 121 -2.90 3.72 3.81
CA THR A 121 -2.21 4.97 4.15
C THR A 121 -3.05 5.89 5.05
N ALA A 122 -4.35 6.04 4.76
CA ALA A 122 -5.24 6.88 5.55
C ALA A 122 -5.37 6.41 7.02
N ILE A 123 -5.52 5.10 7.23
CA ILE A 123 -5.59 4.51 8.58
C ILE A 123 -4.21 4.59 9.24
N GLY A 124 -3.15 4.31 8.48
CA GLY A 124 -1.77 4.36 8.98
C GLY A 124 -1.34 5.74 9.47
N MET A 125 -1.78 6.80 8.80
CA MET A 125 -1.55 8.18 9.26
C MET A 125 -2.19 8.42 10.62
N GLY A 126 -3.47 8.08 10.78
CA GLY A 126 -4.18 8.25 12.05
C GLY A 126 -3.54 7.47 13.21
N VAL A 127 -3.22 6.19 12.97
CA VAL A 127 -2.54 5.35 13.97
C VAL A 127 -1.17 5.92 14.35
N SER A 128 -0.38 6.37 13.39
CA SER A 128 0.94 6.97 13.64
C SER A 128 0.83 8.27 14.42
N GLU A 129 -0.17 9.09 14.13
CA GLU A 129 -0.42 10.35 14.83
C GLU A 129 -0.81 10.11 16.29
N GLU A 130 -1.78 9.21 16.55
CA GLU A 130 -2.22 8.84 17.88
C GLU A 130 -1.09 8.27 18.75
N LEU A 131 -0.20 7.48 18.15
CA LEU A 131 0.95 6.89 18.84
C LEU A 131 2.17 7.84 18.96
N GLY A 132 2.07 9.05 18.41
CA GLY A 132 3.13 10.06 18.45
C GLY A 132 4.30 9.78 17.50
N GLY A 133 4.08 9.03 16.41
CA GLY A 133 5.04 8.76 15.36
C GLY A 133 5.25 9.95 14.41
N TYR A 134 6.09 9.74 13.38
CA TYR A 134 6.30 10.70 12.30
C TYR A 134 5.38 10.36 11.11
N VAL A 135 4.22 11.02 11.02
CA VAL A 135 3.17 10.72 10.02
C VAL A 135 3.71 10.70 8.58
N THR A 136 4.51 11.70 8.20
CA THR A 136 5.11 11.79 6.85
C THR A 136 6.00 10.58 6.53
N ILE A 137 6.81 10.13 7.50
CA ILE A 137 7.67 8.97 7.35
C ILE A 137 6.82 7.69 7.27
N THR A 138 5.75 7.60 8.07
CA THR A 138 4.80 6.48 8.03
C THR A 138 4.21 6.33 6.63
N VAL A 139 3.76 7.43 6.02
CA VAL A 139 3.23 7.42 4.64
C VAL A 139 4.26 6.89 3.65
N ALA A 140 5.50 7.38 3.73
CA ALA A 140 6.58 6.92 2.85
C ALA A 140 6.85 5.42 3.02
N VAL A 141 6.90 4.94 4.27
CA VAL A 141 7.13 3.51 4.58
C VAL A 141 5.99 2.63 4.06
N ILE A 142 4.72 3.05 4.22
CA ILE A 142 3.55 2.33 3.69
C ILE A 142 3.63 2.22 2.17
N VAL A 143 3.90 3.34 1.48
CA VAL A 143 4.00 3.35 0.01
C VAL A 143 5.13 2.45 -0.48
N ILE A 144 6.33 2.57 0.12
CA ILE A 144 7.48 1.73 -0.23
C ILE A 144 7.18 0.26 0.02
N THR A 145 6.61 -0.09 1.18
CA THR A 145 6.27 -1.47 1.53
C THR A 145 5.25 -2.05 0.56
N GLY A 146 4.21 -1.27 0.22
CA GLY A 146 3.19 -1.69 -0.75
C GLY A 146 3.75 -1.91 -2.15
N LEU A 147 4.65 -1.04 -2.62
CA LEU A 147 5.31 -1.19 -3.91
C LEU A 147 6.20 -2.44 -3.95
N PHE A 148 7.06 -2.63 -2.96
CA PHE A 148 7.92 -3.81 -2.85
C PHE A 148 7.09 -5.09 -2.69
N GLY A 149 6.05 -5.06 -1.86
CA GLY A 149 5.13 -6.17 -1.68
C GLY A 149 4.51 -6.62 -3.00
N ASN A 150 3.98 -5.68 -3.77
CA ASN A 150 3.38 -5.96 -5.07
C ASN A 150 4.38 -6.52 -6.09
N MET A 151 5.62 -6.03 -6.07
CA MET A 151 6.69 -6.50 -6.98
C MET A 151 7.13 -7.94 -6.67
N ILE A 152 7.20 -8.29 -5.39
CA ILE A 152 7.76 -9.57 -4.94
C ILE A 152 6.67 -10.63 -4.77
N ALA A 153 5.40 -10.23 -4.65
CA ALA A 153 4.25 -11.10 -4.37
C ALA A 153 4.19 -12.35 -5.26
N ASP A 154 4.24 -12.19 -6.57
CA ASP A 154 4.18 -13.31 -7.52
C ASP A 154 5.39 -14.24 -7.39
N THR A 155 6.57 -13.69 -7.10
CA THR A 155 7.80 -14.48 -6.90
C THR A 155 7.70 -15.31 -5.63
N ILE A 156 7.24 -14.71 -4.54
CA ILE A 156 7.03 -15.40 -3.26
C ILE A 156 5.99 -16.50 -3.42
N CYS A 157 4.84 -16.21 -4.03
CA CYS A 157 3.80 -17.21 -4.25
C CYS A 157 4.30 -18.41 -5.07
N LYS A 158 5.16 -18.17 -6.07
CA LYS A 158 5.79 -19.26 -6.87
C LYS A 158 6.80 -20.07 -6.05
N VAL A 159 7.65 -19.40 -5.27
CA VAL A 159 8.67 -20.08 -4.43
C VAL A 159 8.00 -20.96 -3.37
N PHE A 160 6.96 -20.47 -2.71
CA PHE A 160 6.22 -21.21 -1.69
C PHE A 160 5.13 -22.12 -2.26
N ARG A 161 4.97 -22.17 -3.60
CA ARG A 161 3.93 -22.96 -4.30
C ARG A 161 2.52 -22.70 -3.80
N ILE A 162 2.21 -21.43 -3.57
CA ILE A 162 0.87 -20.99 -3.18
C ILE A 162 0.03 -20.86 -4.45
N GLU A 163 -0.73 -21.90 -4.79
CA GLU A 163 -1.53 -21.97 -6.02
C GLU A 163 -3.00 -21.61 -5.78
N GLU A 164 -3.50 -21.87 -4.56
CA GLU A 164 -4.87 -21.58 -4.19
C GLU A 164 -5.17 -20.08 -4.22
N PRO A 165 -6.20 -19.63 -4.98
CA PRO A 165 -6.51 -18.21 -5.15
C PRO A 165 -6.79 -17.48 -3.84
N ILE A 166 -7.49 -18.14 -2.89
CA ILE A 166 -7.81 -17.55 -1.58
C ILE A 166 -6.55 -17.39 -0.75
N ALA A 167 -5.69 -18.41 -0.72
CA ALA A 167 -4.41 -18.35 0.00
C ALA A 167 -3.49 -17.28 -0.59
N LYS A 168 -3.45 -17.17 -1.92
CA LYS A 168 -2.69 -16.13 -2.64
C LYS A 168 -3.20 -14.74 -2.29
N GLY A 169 -4.53 -14.54 -2.27
CA GLY A 169 -5.14 -13.27 -1.88
C GLY A 169 -4.80 -12.87 -0.46
N ILE A 170 -4.86 -13.80 0.50
CA ILE A 170 -4.50 -13.53 1.91
C ILE A 170 -3.00 -13.25 2.07
N ALA A 171 -2.14 -13.92 1.29
CA ALA A 171 -0.69 -13.75 1.38
C ALA A 171 -0.21 -12.41 0.81
N ILE A 172 -0.93 -11.87 -0.17
CA ILE A 172 -0.60 -10.58 -0.81
C ILE A 172 -1.22 -9.41 -0.04
N GLY A 173 -2.32 -9.64 0.66
CA GLY A 173 -3.01 -8.66 1.52
C GLY A 173 -4.08 -7.92 0.86
#